data_86ec50d14836ff463ed386d22cba18b5
#
_entry.id   86ec50d14836ff463ed386d22cba18b5
#
_cell.length_a   1.000
_cell.length_b   1.000
_cell.length_c   1.000
_cell.angle_alpha   90.00
_cell.angle_beta   90.00
_cell.angle_gamma   90.00
#
_symmetry.space_group_name_H-M   'P 1'
#
loop_
_entity.id
_entity.type
_entity.pdbx_description
1 polymer ?
#
loop_
_entity_poly.entity_id
_entity_poly.type
_entity_poly.pdbx_seq_one_letter_code
_entity_poly.pdbx_strand_id
1 'polypeptide(L)'
;TAKINNEKEVNLSVQKLLAGGETSVGWQETYNPETERNLWINLTHTYPQNNSSEICKAEIRKAIRKGYQSMQKTHRKWWNTFYPSSFITLPEAQKENFYWIQMYKLASATRGDRALIDNTGPWLTETPWPNAWWNLNVQLTYWALNTSDHLDLAASLENALYNHIDQLRLNIPKAYRHNSLGIGVASNLECMTTEVGIPGKGKAQVGLLPWACHNLWLIYRHKMDDDILRNKLFPLLKESINYYLHFLKEGDDGKLHLPATYSPEYDTVEDCNFDLALLRWGCQTLLESAHRLSIQDSLIETCLLYTSPS
;
A
#
# COMPACT_ATOMS: atom_id res chain seq x y z
N THR A 1 4.19 -24.13 -16.28
CA THR A 1 3.22 -24.29 -17.38
C THR A 1 1.83 -24.34 -16.78
N ALA A 2 0.93 -23.49 -17.26
CA ALA A 2 -0.46 -23.48 -16.78
C ALA A 2 -1.20 -24.77 -17.19
N LYS A 3 -2.02 -25.31 -16.29
CA LYS A 3 -2.90 -26.44 -16.58
C LYS A 3 -4.29 -25.93 -16.93
N ILE A 4 -4.85 -26.42 -18.02
CA ILE A 4 -6.22 -26.12 -18.45
C ILE A 4 -7.09 -27.32 -18.05
N ASN A 5 -8.08 -27.08 -17.21
CA ASN A 5 -9.10 -28.06 -16.85
C ASN A 5 -10.44 -27.64 -17.45
N ASN A 6 -11.00 -28.48 -18.32
CA ASN A 6 -12.34 -28.29 -18.86
C ASN A 6 -13.36 -29.01 -17.96
N GLU A 7 -14.03 -28.28 -17.09
CA GLU A 7 -15.24 -28.72 -16.44
C GLU A 7 -16.45 -28.23 -17.24
N LYS A 8 -17.55 -29.01 -17.26
CA LYS A 8 -18.75 -28.73 -18.09
C LYS A 8 -19.37 -27.34 -17.87
N GLU A 9 -18.96 -26.62 -16.81
CA GLU A 9 -19.56 -25.32 -16.43
C GLU A 9 -18.57 -24.15 -16.41
N VAL A 10 -17.35 -24.34 -15.94
CA VAL A 10 -16.33 -23.30 -15.82
C VAL A 10 -14.98 -23.81 -16.30
N ASN A 11 -14.44 -23.17 -17.32
CA ASN A 11 -13.07 -23.43 -17.77
C ASN A 11 -12.09 -22.72 -16.85
N LEU A 12 -10.94 -23.33 -16.60
CA LEU A 12 -9.88 -22.76 -15.74
C LEU A 12 -8.50 -22.94 -16.37
N SER A 13 -7.71 -21.88 -16.24
CA SER A 13 -6.27 -21.93 -16.37
C SER A 13 -5.66 -21.61 -15.01
N VAL A 14 -4.84 -22.51 -14.46
CA VAL A 14 -4.27 -22.41 -13.12
C VAL A 14 -2.76 -22.43 -13.20
N GLN A 15 -2.11 -21.46 -12.58
CA GLN A 15 -0.67 -21.37 -12.48
C GLN A 15 -0.24 -21.32 -11.02
N LYS A 16 0.54 -22.33 -10.59
CA LYS A 16 1.22 -22.29 -9.29
C LYS A 16 2.44 -21.39 -9.38
N LEU A 17 2.64 -20.61 -8.34
CA LEU A 17 3.76 -19.67 -8.24
C LEU A 17 4.96 -20.34 -7.57
N LEU A 18 6.17 -19.91 -7.94
CA LEU A 18 7.42 -20.45 -7.40
C LEU A 18 7.58 -20.16 -5.89
N ALA A 19 7.11 -19.00 -5.45
CA ALA A 19 7.15 -18.56 -4.05
C ALA A 19 6.02 -19.17 -3.19
N GLY A 20 5.16 -19.98 -3.76
CA GLY A 20 3.91 -20.46 -3.16
C GLY A 20 2.71 -19.63 -3.59
N GLY A 21 1.50 -20.14 -3.32
CA GLY A 21 0.28 -19.54 -3.84
C GLY A 21 -0.02 -19.95 -5.29
N GLU A 22 -1.14 -19.49 -5.82
CA GLU A 22 -1.54 -19.74 -7.20
C GLU A 22 -2.37 -18.58 -7.79
N THR A 23 -2.32 -18.48 -9.11
CA THR A 23 -3.18 -17.59 -9.88
C THR A 23 -4.06 -18.40 -10.80
N SER A 24 -5.36 -18.08 -10.86
CA SER A 24 -6.34 -18.74 -11.72
C SER A 24 -7.07 -17.74 -12.58
N VAL A 25 -7.21 -18.06 -13.86
CA VAL A 25 -8.14 -17.39 -14.78
C VAL A 25 -9.25 -18.37 -15.09
N GLY A 26 -10.47 -17.99 -14.81
CA GLY A 26 -11.66 -18.78 -15.12
C GLY A 26 -12.55 -18.08 -16.13
N TRP A 27 -13.24 -18.86 -16.95
CA TRP A 27 -14.26 -18.33 -17.86
C TRP A 27 -15.38 -19.33 -18.11
N GLN A 28 -16.56 -18.78 -18.36
CA GLN A 28 -17.73 -19.53 -18.76
C GLN A 28 -18.56 -18.72 -19.74
N GLU A 29 -19.06 -19.37 -20.77
CA GLU A 29 -20.04 -18.79 -21.67
C GLU A 29 -21.46 -19.21 -21.25
N THR A 30 -22.37 -18.27 -21.33
CA THR A 30 -23.79 -18.54 -21.22
C THR A 30 -24.49 -18.00 -22.47
N TYR A 31 -25.39 -18.80 -23.00
CA TYR A 31 -26.10 -18.48 -24.24
C TYR A 31 -27.61 -18.47 -24.00
N ASN A 32 -28.24 -17.37 -24.37
CA ASN A 32 -29.66 -17.29 -24.51
C ASN A 32 -29.99 -17.21 -26.01
N PRO A 33 -30.67 -18.22 -26.59
CA PRO A 33 -30.93 -18.26 -28.04
C PRO A 33 -31.65 -17.04 -28.59
N GLU A 34 -32.41 -16.33 -27.74
CA GLU A 34 -33.26 -15.22 -28.16
C GLU A 34 -32.61 -13.84 -28.03
N THR A 35 -31.49 -13.71 -27.27
CA THR A 35 -31.00 -12.37 -26.91
C THR A 35 -29.50 -12.18 -26.95
N GLU A 36 -28.69 -13.00 -26.27
CA GLU A 36 -27.29 -12.62 -26.06
C GLU A 36 -26.38 -13.82 -25.73
N ARG A 37 -25.12 -13.70 -26.15
CA ARG A 37 -24.01 -14.53 -25.70
C ARG A 37 -23.19 -13.75 -24.67
N ASN A 38 -23.11 -14.26 -23.45
CA ASN A 38 -22.32 -13.65 -22.38
C ASN A 38 -21.08 -14.48 -22.08
N LEU A 39 -19.91 -13.83 -22.02
CA LEU A 39 -18.66 -14.38 -21.55
C LEU A 39 -18.37 -13.84 -20.14
N TRP A 40 -18.33 -14.73 -19.17
CA TRP A 40 -18.00 -14.45 -17.79
C TRP A 40 -16.54 -14.81 -17.54
N ILE A 41 -15.74 -13.86 -17.09
CA ILE A 41 -14.31 -14.05 -16.83
C ILE A 41 -14.00 -13.58 -15.41
N ASN A 42 -13.17 -14.34 -14.69
CA ASN A 42 -12.63 -13.92 -13.41
C ASN A 42 -11.14 -14.26 -13.34
N LEU A 43 -10.36 -13.37 -12.71
CA LEU A 43 -8.97 -13.57 -12.34
C LEU A 43 -8.88 -13.57 -10.82
N THR A 44 -8.26 -14.60 -10.26
CA THR A 44 -8.06 -14.74 -8.82
C THR A 44 -6.61 -15.09 -8.52
N HIS A 45 -6.05 -14.43 -7.54
CA HIS A 45 -4.74 -14.71 -6.98
C HIS A 45 -4.88 -15.04 -5.49
N THR A 46 -4.14 -16.05 -5.01
CA THR A 46 -4.06 -16.40 -3.58
C THR A 46 -2.61 -16.65 -3.19
N TYR A 47 -2.24 -16.20 -2.00
CA TYR A 47 -0.92 -16.40 -1.39
C TYR A 47 -1.06 -16.34 0.15
N PRO A 48 -0.41 -17.23 0.90
CA PRO A 48 0.37 -18.40 0.47
C PRO A 48 -0.49 -19.63 0.06
N GLN A 49 -1.82 -19.51 0.15
CA GLN A 49 -2.78 -20.60 -0.13
C GLN A 49 -2.80 -20.95 -1.61
N ASN A 50 -3.19 -22.20 -1.93
CA ASN A 50 -3.34 -22.70 -3.29
C ASN A 50 -4.82 -23.05 -3.57
N ASN A 51 -5.71 -22.08 -3.42
CA ASN A 51 -7.16 -22.23 -3.59
C ASN A 51 -7.79 -21.18 -4.53
N SER A 52 -6.98 -20.52 -5.35
CA SER A 52 -7.46 -19.50 -6.30
C SER A 52 -8.46 -20.08 -7.29
N SER A 53 -8.28 -21.34 -7.69
CA SER A 53 -9.16 -22.04 -8.63
C SER A 53 -10.59 -22.23 -8.08
N GLU A 54 -10.71 -22.57 -6.82
CA GLU A 54 -12.01 -22.75 -6.15
C GLU A 54 -12.73 -21.41 -6.00
N ILE A 55 -12.00 -20.37 -5.56
CA ILE A 55 -12.54 -19.02 -5.43
C ILE A 55 -12.96 -18.48 -6.80
N CYS A 56 -12.14 -18.67 -7.83
CA CYS A 56 -12.43 -18.25 -9.19
C CYS A 56 -13.74 -18.86 -9.73
N LYS A 57 -13.92 -20.17 -9.56
CA LYS A 57 -15.18 -20.87 -9.92
C LYS A 57 -16.38 -20.31 -9.16
N ALA A 58 -16.23 -20.10 -7.85
CA ALA A 58 -17.30 -19.61 -7.00
C ALA A 58 -17.76 -18.20 -7.43
N GLU A 59 -16.83 -17.31 -7.74
CA GLU A 59 -17.13 -15.94 -8.18
C GLU A 59 -17.81 -15.90 -9.56
N ILE A 60 -17.37 -16.73 -10.52
CA ILE A 60 -18.04 -16.85 -11.82
C ILE A 60 -19.48 -17.35 -11.65
N ARG A 61 -19.69 -18.43 -10.88
CA ARG A 61 -21.04 -18.94 -10.60
C ARG A 61 -21.93 -17.92 -9.91
N LYS A 62 -21.38 -17.13 -8.99
CA LYS A 62 -22.07 -16.03 -8.31
C LYS A 62 -22.47 -14.94 -9.29
N ALA A 63 -21.56 -14.54 -10.20
CA ALA A 63 -21.81 -13.55 -11.23
C ALA A 63 -22.93 -14.01 -12.18
N ILE A 64 -22.89 -15.25 -12.66
CA ILE A 64 -23.93 -15.83 -13.52
C ILE A 64 -25.30 -15.81 -12.81
N ARG A 65 -25.36 -16.26 -11.55
CA ARG A 65 -26.62 -16.21 -10.76
C ARG A 65 -27.16 -14.80 -10.57
N LYS A 66 -26.26 -13.80 -10.39
CA LYS A 66 -26.64 -12.40 -10.25
C LYS A 66 -27.17 -11.81 -11.55
N GLY A 67 -26.66 -12.28 -12.68
CA GLY A 67 -27.03 -11.85 -14.02
C GLY A 67 -26.43 -10.49 -14.43
N TYR A 68 -26.23 -10.32 -15.73
CA TYR A 68 -25.58 -9.14 -16.32
C TYR A 68 -26.27 -7.83 -15.95
N GLN A 69 -27.60 -7.76 -16.09
CA GLN A 69 -28.35 -6.52 -15.82
C GLN A 69 -28.22 -6.06 -14.36
N SER A 70 -28.26 -7.00 -13.40
CA SER A 70 -28.07 -6.69 -11.99
C SER A 70 -26.63 -6.22 -11.69
N MET A 71 -25.63 -6.85 -12.32
CA MET A 71 -24.23 -6.42 -12.21
C MET A 71 -24.03 -5.02 -12.80
N GLN A 72 -24.56 -4.76 -13.99
CA GLN A 72 -24.49 -3.46 -14.64
C GLN A 72 -25.15 -2.37 -13.78
N LYS A 73 -26.32 -2.65 -13.19
CA LYS A 73 -27.00 -1.71 -12.29
C LYS A 73 -26.15 -1.36 -11.07
N THR A 74 -25.54 -2.36 -10.42
CA THR A 74 -24.67 -2.13 -9.26
C THR A 74 -23.39 -1.41 -9.64
N HIS A 75 -22.80 -1.72 -10.77
CA HIS A 75 -21.62 -1.06 -11.32
C HIS A 75 -21.91 0.44 -11.60
N ARG A 76 -22.98 0.74 -12.33
CA ARG A 76 -23.41 2.13 -12.60
C ARG A 76 -23.71 2.90 -11.31
N LYS A 77 -24.39 2.26 -10.35
CA LYS A 77 -24.68 2.89 -9.06
C LYS A 77 -23.38 3.29 -8.35
N TRP A 78 -22.37 2.42 -8.36
CA TRP A 78 -21.09 2.73 -7.72
C TRP A 78 -20.40 3.94 -8.37
N TRP A 79 -20.28 3.97 -9.71
CA TRP A 79 -19.70 5.11 -10.43
C TRP A 79 -20.49 6.40 -10.26
N ASN A 80 -21.80 6.32 -10.23
CA ASN A 80 -22.67 7.49 -9.99
C ASN A 80 -22.54 8.04 -8.56
N THR A 81 -22.07 7.23 -7.61
CA THR A 81 -21.73 7.69 -6.26
C THR A 81 -20.31 8.23 -6.20
N PHE A 82 -19.37 7.60 -6.92
CA PHE A 82 -17.97 7.95 -6.92
C PHE A 82 -17.69 9.35 -7.51
N TYR A 83 -18.15 9.61 -8.73
CA TYR A 83 -17.82 10.86 -9.42
C TYR A 83 -18.33 12.14 -8.72
N PRO A 84 -19.50 12.17 -8.10
CA PRO A 84 -19.97 13.38 -7.40
C PRO A 84 -19.28 13.64 -6.05
N SER A 85 -18.50 12.70 -5.51
CA SER A 85 -17.81 12.89 -4.22
C SER A 85 -16.80 14.02 -4.27
N SER A 86 -16.18 14.21 -5.42
CA SER A 86 -15.32 15.37 -5.65
C SER A 86 -15.37 15.76 -7.13
N PHE A 87 -15.16 17.04 -7.40
CA PHE A 87 -15.08 17.49 -8.79
C PHE A 87 -14.17 18.70 -8.93
N ILE A 88 -13.70 18.91 -10.14
CA ILE A 88 -12.96 20.10 -10.53
C ILE A 88 -13.52 20.61 -11.85
N THR A 89 -13.62 21.92 -11.98
CA THR A 89 -13.90 22.58 -13.25
C THR A 89 -12.76 23.50 -13.61
N LEU A 90 -12.18 23.31 -14.78
CA LEU A 90 -11.04 24.08 -15.26
C LEU A 90 -11.37 24.75 -16.59
N PRO A 91 -10.84 25.97 -16.85
CA PRO A 91 -11.01 26.63 -18.15
C PRO A 91 -10.48 25.82 -19.32
N GLU A 92 -9.43 25.01 -19.07
CA GLU A 92 -8.80 24.14 -20.06
C GLU A 92 -9.40 22.73 -19.98
N ALA A 93 -10.30 22.39 -20.89
CA ALA A 93 -10.97 21.10 -20.96
C ALA A 93 -9.99 19.91 -20.98
N GLN A 94 -8.78 20.06 -21.56
CA GLN A 94 -7.77 19.01 -21.57
C GLN A 94 -7.26 18.67 -20.17
N LYS A 95 -7.03 19.67 -19.32
CA LYS A 95 -6.59 19.46 -17.92
C LYS A 95 -7.71 18.87 -17.08
N GLU A 96 -8.94 19.32 -17.28
CA GLU A 96 -10.10 18.74 -16.61
C GLU A 96 -10.30 17.28 -16.98
N ASN A 97 -10.22 16.94 -18.27
CA ASN A 97 -10.29 15.56 -18.73
C ASN A 97 -9.16 14.70 -18.16
N PHE A 98 -7.94 15.26 -18.05
CA PHE A 98 -6.82 14.54 -17.43
C PHE A 98 -7.13 14.19 -15.98
N TYR A 99 -7.68 15.10 -15.19
CA TYR A 99 -8.11 14.82 -13.81
C TYR A 99 -9.10 13.65 -13.76
N TRP A 100 -10.15 13.68 -14.58
CA TRP A 100 -11.17 12.62 -14.58
C TRP A 100 -10.61 11.27 -15.03
N ILE A 101 -9.69 11.25 -15.99
CA ILE A 101 -9.01 10.02 -16.40
C ILE A 101 -8.17 9.46 -15.24
N GLN A 102 -7.45 10.28 -14.48
CA GLN A 102 -6.69 9.81 -13.33
C GLN A 102 -7.60 9.28 -12.22
N MET A 103 -8.69 9.96 -11.91
CA MET A 103 -9.67 9.47 -10.93
C MET A 103 -10.29 8.13 -11.37
N TYR A 104 -10.62 7.98 -12.65
CA TYR A 104 -11.06 6.70 -13.22
C TYR A 104 -10.01 5.60 -13.05
N LYS A 105 -8.75 5.89 -13.35
CA LYS A 105 -7.66 4.92 -13.20
C LYS A 105 -7.49 4.48 -11.75
N LEU A 106 -7.39 5.41 -10.81
CA LEU A 106 -7.25 5.11 -9.39
C LEU A 106 -8.43 4.26 -8.89
N ALA A 107 -9.65 4.65 -9.24
CA ALA A 107 -10.85 3.92 -8.88
C ALA A 107 -10.98 2.54 -9.57
N SER A 108 -10.35 2.34 -10.71
CA SER A 108 -10.28 1.03 -11.38
C SER A 108 -9.19 0.13 -10.81
N ALA A 109 -8.15 0.72 -10.19
CA ALA A 109 -6.98 0.00 -9.70
C ALA A 109 -7.21 -0.67 -8.34
N THR A 110 -8.02 -0.08 -7.45
CA THR A 110 -8.22 -0.60 -6.09
C THR A 110 -9.59 -0.31 -5.49
N ARG A 111 -9.83 -0.90 -4.34
CA ARG A 111 -10.89 -0.63 -3.35
C ARG A 111 -10.29 -0.76 -1.96
N GLY A 112 -10.94 -0.22 -0.94
CA GLY A 112 -10.44 -0.31 0.43
C GLY A 112 -10.22 -1.74 0.93
N ASP A 113 -10.99 -2.69 0.43
CA ASP A 113 -10.90 -4.13 0.74
C ASP A 113 -10.04 -4.93 -0.27
N ARG A 114 -9.28 -4.25 -1.12
CA ARG A 114 -8.44 -4.86 -2.17
C ARG A 114 -6.96 -4.54 -1.94
N ALA A 115 -6.13 -5.16 -2.77
CA ALA A 115 -4.69 -4.92 -2.76
C ALA A 115 -4.36 -3.42 -2.98
N LEU A 116 -3.25 -2.98 -2.44
CA LEU A 116 -2.70 -1.65 -2.73
C LEU A 116 -2.41 -1.50 -4.23
N ILE A 117 -2.36 -0.27 -4.70
CA ILE A 117 -2.00 0.03 -6.10
C ILE A 117 -0.49 -0.13 -6.25
N ASP A 118 -0.08 -1.05 -7.12
CA ASP A 118 1.30 -1.20 -7.54
C ASP A 118 1.64 -0.24 -8.71
N ASN A 119 2.85 -0.36 -9.23
CA ASN A 119 3.34 0.55 -10.28
C ASN A 119 2.54 0.53 -11.57
N THR A 120 1.95 -0.61 -11.91
CA THR A 120 1.21 -0.80 -13.16
C THR A 120 -0.30 -0.82 -12.97
N GLY A 121 -0.76 -0.98 -11.73
CA GLY A 121 -2.17 -1.20 -11.44
C GLY A 121 -2.69 -2.47 -12.14
N PRO A 122 -3.97 -2.51 -12.54
CA PRO A 122 -4.57 -3.68 -13.19
C PRO A 122 -4.26 -3.78 -14.69
N TRP A 123 -3.42 -2.90 -15.25
CA TRP A 123 -3.14 -2.86 -16.68
C TRP A 123 -1.91 -3.69 -17.03
N LEU A 124 -2.01 -4.41 -18.15
CA LEU A 124 -0.87 -5.12 -18.73
C LEU A 124 0.01 -4.09 -19.44
N THR A 125 1.19 -3.86 -18.89
CA THR A 125 2.22 -3.01 -19.48
C THR A 125 3.61 -3.56 -19.17
N GLU A 126 4.53 -3.36 -20.08
CA GLU A 126 5.94 -3.66 -19.83
C GLU A 126 6.52 -2.58 -18.92
N THR A 127 7.21 -2.99 -17.89
CA THR A 127 7.91 -2.09 -16.96
C THR A 127 9.14 -2.79 -16.39
N PRO A 128 10.28 -2.08 -16.25
CA PRO A 128 11.43 -2.59 -15.50
C PRO A 128 11.18 -2.60 -13.98
N TRP A 129 10.08 -1.96 -13.51
CA TRP A 129 9.72 -1.85 -12.09
C TRP A 129 8.35 -2.47 -11.80
N PRO A 130 8.17 -3.79 -11.98
CA PRO A 130 6.99 -4.48 -11.48
C PRO A 130 6.99 -4.41 -9.95
N ASN A 131 5.86 -4.62 -9.31
CA ASN A 131 5.69 -4.57 -7.85
C ASN A 131 5.31 -3.17 -7.29
N ALA A 132 5.08 -3.13 -5.99
CA ALA A 132 4.91 -1.89 -5.24
C ALA A 132 6.26 -1.26 -4.93
N TRP A 133 6.48 -0.03 -5.38
CA TRP A 133 7.73 0.72 -5.19
C TRP A 133 7.54 1.82 -4.16
N TRP A 134 8.35 1.78 -3.08
CA TRP A 134 8.18 2.57 -1.87
C TRP A 134 9.09 3.80 -1.77
N ASN A 135 9.94 4.03 -2.73
CA ASN A 135 10.83 5.20 -2.71
C ASN A 135 10.20 6.46 -3.33
N LEU A 136 9.00 6.39 -3.88
CA LEU A 136 8.24 7.50 -4.45
C LEU A 136 6.83 7.07 -4.90
N ASN A 137 6.73 5.99 -5.69
CA ASN A 137 5.58 5.65 -6.52
C ASN A 137 4.31 5.40 -5.71
N VAL A 138 4.37 4.53 -4.70
CA VAL A 138 3.22 4.26 -3.83
C VAL A 138 2.77 5.54 -3.13
N GLN A 139 3.70 6.28 -2.52
CA GLN A 139 3.38 7.48 -1.75
C GLN A 139 2.65 8.52 -2.61
N LEU A 140 3.17 8.84 -3.80
CA LEU A 140 2.57 9.84 -4.68
C LEU A 140 1.24 9.39 -5.26
N THR A 141 1.10 8.09 -5.60
CA THR A 141 -0.16 7.54 -6.13
C THR A 141 -1.33 7.78 -5.17
N TYR A 142 -1.09 7.63 -3.87
CA TYR A 142 -2.15 7.76 -2.87
C TYR A 142 -2.45 9.20 -2.43
N TRP A 143 -1.58 10.18 -2.70
CA TRP A 143 -1.84 11.57 -2.32
C TRP A 143 -3.12 12.14 -2.94
N ALA A 144 -3.37 11.83 -4.22
CA ALA A 144 -4.53 12.31 -4.93
C ALA A 144 -5.85 11.82 -4.30
N LEU A 145 -5.88 10.65 -3.70
CA LEU A 145 -7.08 10.08 -3.06
C LEU A 145 -7.48 10.86 -1.81
N ASN A 146 -6.51 11.37 -1.06
CA ASN A 146 -6.77 12.17 0.14
C ASN A 146 -7.39 13.52 -0.22
N THR A 147 -6.79 14.22 -1.18
CA THR A 147 -7.23 15.58 -1.59
C THR A 147 -8.52 15.59 -2.39
N SER A 148 -8.89 14.46 -2.99
CA SER A 148 -10.15 14.29 -3.74
C SER A 148 -11.26 13.64 -2.94
N ASP A 149 -11.11 13.49 -1.61
CA ASP A 149 -12.08 12.86 -0.69
C ASP A 149 -12.46 11.42 -1.04
N HIS A 150 -11.54 10.68 -1.69
CA HIS A 150 -11.71 9.25 -1.99
C HIS A 150 -10.99 8.38 -0.95
N LEU A 151 -11.24 8.68 0.33
CA LEU A 151 -10.55 8.05 1.47
C LEU A 151 -10.89 6.57 1.64
N ASP A 152 -12.00 6.11 1.09
CA ASP A 152 -12.36 4.69 1.01
C ASP A 152 -11.39 3.90 0.11
N LEU A 153 -10.93 4.49 -0.99
CA LEU A 153 -9.90 3.88 -1.84
C LEU A 153 -8.52 3.92 -1.15
N ALA A 154 -8.20 5.02 -0.47
CA ALA A 154 -6.95 5.18 0.26
C ALA A 154 -6.77 4.14 1.38
N ALA A 155 -7.87 3.60 1.91
CA ALA A 155 -7.85 2.51 2.89
C ALA A 155 -7.16 1.24 2.41
N SER A 156 -7.00 1.03 1.10
CA SER A 156 -6.22 -0.11 0.57
C SER A 156 -4.75 -0.06 0.99
N LEU A 157 -4.12 1.11 1.02
CA LEU A 157 -2.75 1.29 1.52
C LEU A 157 -2.68 1.09 3.04
N GLU A 158 -3.62 1.69 3.77
CA GLU A 158 -3.73 1.55 5.22
C GLU A 158 -3.84 0.07 5.62
N ASN A 159 -4.75 -0.66 4.96
CA ASN A 159 -4.96 -2.08 5.22
C ASN A 159 -3.78 -2.95 4.77
N ALA A 160 -3.11 -2.61 3.66
CA ALA A 160 -1.93 -3.33 3.22
C ALA A 160 -0.82 -3.28 4.28
N LEU A 161 -0.51 -2.12 4.83
CA LEU A 161 0.53 -1.97 5.85
C LEU A 161 0.11 -2.61 7.18
N TYR A 162 -1.14 -2.38 7.61
CA TYR A 162 -1.63 -2.89 8.90
C TYR A 162 -1.78 -4.42 8.92
N ASN A 163 -2.30 -5.02 7.86
CA ASN A 163 -2.52 -6.46 7.80
C ASN A 163 -1.22 -7.27 7.63
N HIS A 164 -0.11 -6.61 7.28
CA HIS A 164 1.17 -7.26 7.01
C HIS A 164 2.29 -6.80 7.95
N ILE A 165 1.95 -6.46 9.20
CA ILE A 165 2.91 -6.05 10.23
C ILE A 165 4.00 -7.13 10.45
N ASP A 166 3.63 -8.39 10.43
CA ASP A 166 4.58 -9.50 10.60
C ASP A 166 5.60 -9.55 9.45
N GLN A 167 5.17 -9.28 8.22
CA GLN A 167 6.04 -9.19 7.05
C GLN A 167 6.96 -7.98 7.14
N LEU A 168 6.43 -6.82 7.54
CA LEU A 168 7.23 -5.60 7.78
C LEU A 168 8.31 -5.85 8.82
N ARG A 169 8.02 -6.65 9.85
CA ARG A 169 8.98 -7.06 10.88
C ARG A 169 10.05 -8.01 10.33
N LEU A 170 9.67 -8.92 9.44
CA LEU A 170 10.62 -9.84 8.81
C LEU A 170 11.57 -9.17 7.82
N ASN A 171 11.21 -8.01 7.28
CA ASN A 171 12.01 -7.26 6.31
C ASN A 171 13.27 -6.62 6.90
N ILE A 172 13.39 -6.55 8.24
CA ILE A 172 14.57 -5.99 8.91
C ILE A 172 15.43 -7.10 9.53
N PRO A 173 16.72 -6.83 9.81
CA PRO A 173 17.61 -7.78 10.44
C PRO A 173 17.08 -8.31 11.78
N LYS A 174 17.28 -9.60 12.03
CA LYS A 174 16.70 -10.32 13.19
C LYS A 174 16.95 -9.62 14.52
N ALA A 175 18.12 -8.97 14.69
CA ALA A 175 18.52 -8.31 15.94
C ALA A 175 17.53 -7.18 16.35
N TYR A 176 16.82 -6.56 15.41
CA TYR A 176 15.96 -5.40 15.65
C TYR A 176 14.46 -5.71 15.60
N ARG A 177 14.08 -6.95 15.23
CA ARG A 177 12.68 -7.38 15.03
C ARG A 177 11.82 -7.33 16.29
N HIS A 178 12.41 -7.21 17.46
CA HIS A 178 11.68 -7.20 18.73
C HIS A 178 10.88 -5.91 18.95
N ASN A 179 11.20 -4.81 18.26
CA ASN A 179 10.58 -3.51 18.46
C ASN A 179 10.62 -2.59 17.24
N SER A 180 10.94 -3.11 16.06
CA SER A 180 11.10 -2.29 14.85
C SER A 180 10.51 -2.95 13.62
N LEU A 181 10.13 -2.12 12.64
CA LEU A 181 9.57 -2.50 11.34
C LEU A 181 10.30 -1.78 10.22
N GLY A 182 10.23 -2.33 9.00
CA GLY A 182 10.77 -1.68 7.82
C GLY A 182 10.17 -2.20 6.53
N ILE A 183 10.34 -1.43 5.47
CA ILE A 183 10.02 -1.85 4.10
C ILE A 183 11.16 -1.42 3.18
N GLY A 184 11.54 -2.29 2.24
CA GLY A 184 12.56 -1.97 1.24
C GLY A 184 11.98 -1.25 0.02
N VAL A 185 12.82 -1.04 -0.99
CA VAL A 185 12.48 -0.25 -2.18
C VAL A 185 11.28 -0.80 -2.93
N ALA A 186 11.24 -2.12 -3.09
CA ALA A 186 10.16 -2.81 -3.79
C ALA A 186 9.66 -3.99 -2.99
N SER A 187 8.34 -4.19 -2.95
CA SER A 187 7.71 -5.33 -2.30
C SER A 187 6.66 -5.97 -3.18
N ASN A 188 6.29 -7.21 -2.84
CA ASN A 188 5.04 -7.78 -3.30
C ASN A 188 3.84 -7.08 -2.61
N LEU A 189 2.62 -7.51 -2.91
CA LEU A 189 1.39 -6.90 -2.37
C LEU A 189 1.18 -7.20 -0.87
N GLU A 190 1.86 -8.22 -0.33
CA GLU A 190 1.89 -8.56 1.10
C GLU A 190 3.02 -7.83 1.86
N CYS A 191 3.59 -6.77 1.29
CA CYS A 191 4.67 -5.98 1.88
C CYS A 191 5.96 -6.75 2.18
N MET A 192 6.18 -7.91 1.55
CA MET A 192 7.44 -8.65 1.66
C MET A 192 8.48 -8.05 0.71
N THR A 193 9.66 -7.79 1.23
CA THR A 193 10.78 -7.22 0.47
C THR A 193 12.08 -7.94 0.80
N THR A 194 13.13 -7.64 0.06
CA THR A 194 14.48 -7.94 0.51
C THR A 194 14.79 -7.16 1.79
N GLU A 195 15.74 -7.65 2.58
CA GLU A 195 16.10 -7.03 3.86
C GLU A 195 16.35 -5.51 3.71
N VAL A 196 15.72 -4.72 4.56
CA VAL A 196 16.02 -3.30 4.73
C VAL A 196 17.42 -3.19 5.32
N GLY A 197 18.30 -2.46 4.69
CA GLY A 197 19.69 -2.35 5.09
C GLY A 197 19.90 -1.78 6.51
N ILE A 198 21.15 -1.87 6.98
CA ILE A 198 21.60 -1.31 8.25
C ILE A 198 22.31 0.02 7.97
N PRO A 199 21.93 1.15 8.59
CA PRO A 199 22.68 2.41 8.50
C PRO A 199 24.16 2.24 8.75
N GLY A 200 24.99 2.82 7.90
CA GLY A 200 26.44 2.63 7.90
C GLY A 200 26.94 1.39 7.17
N LYS A 201 26.04 0.60 6.57
CA LYS A 201 26.40 -0.61 5.80
C LYS A 201 25.71 -0.61 4.42
N GLY A 202 26.47 -0.31 3.39
CA GLY A 202 25.96 -0.33 2.02
C GLY A 202 24.85 0.70 1.76
N LYS A 203 23.92 0.39 0.86
CA LYS A 203 22.81 1.26 0.47
C LYS A 203 21.57 1.04 1.34
N ALA A 204 21.65 1.31 2.63
CA ALA A 204 20.50 1.20 3.52
C ALA A 204 19.45 2.27 3.22
N GLN A 205 18.20 1.88 3.00
CA GLN A 205 17.06 2.77 2.77
C GLN A 205 16.00 2.56 3.85
N VAL A 206 16.19 3.19 4.99
CA VAL A 206 15.39 2.96 6.19
C VAL A 206 14.15 3.86 6.28
N GLY A 207 14.12 4.96 5.52
CA GLY A 207 13.05 5.96 5.53
C GLY A 207 11.77 5.59 4.79
N LEU A 208 11.72 4.47 4.08
CA LEU A 208 10.59 4.18 3.18
C LEU A 208 9.31 3.86 3.93
N LEU A 209 9.37 3.13 5.04
CA LEU A 209 8.20 2.87 5.89
C LEU A 209 7.73 4.13 6.64
N PRO A 210 8.58 4.94 7.27
CA PRO A 210 8.15 6.25 7.79
C PRO A 210 7.48 7.13 6.74
N TRP A 211 7.97 7.14 5.50
CA TRP A 211 7.33 7.89 4.40
C TRP A 211 5.94 7.30 4.04
N ALA A 212 5.79 5.98 4.02
CA ALA A 212 4.47 5.36 3.87
C ALA A 212 3.53 5.69 5.04
N CYS A 213 4.05 5.76 6.28
CA CYS A 213 3.30 6.21 7.44
C CYS A 213 2.82 7.67 7.31
N HIS A 214 3.55 8.52 6.58
CA HIS A 214 3.08 9.87 6.26
C HIS A 214 1.78 9.85 5.42
N ASN A 215 1.61 8.90 4.51
CA ASN A 215 0.33 8.72 3.82
C ASN A 215 -0.80 8.36 4.78
N LEU A 216 -0.55 7.49 5.76
CA LEU A 216 -1.53 7.15 6.79
C LEU A 216 -1.86 8.36 7.68
N TRP A 217 -0.86 9.21 7.98
CA TRP A 217 -1.08 10.49 8.65
C TRP A 217 -2.00 11.42 7.86
N LEU A 218 -1.83 11.50 6.54
CA LEU A 218 -2.72 12.27 5.67
C LEU A 218 -4.14 11.71 5.68
N ILE A 219 -4.32 10.39 5.62
CA ILE A 219 -5.64 9.73 5.76
C ILE A 219 -6.28 10.13 7.10
N TYR A 220 -5.52 10.00 8.20
CA TYR A 220 -5.98 10.40 9.52
C TYR A 220 -6.39 11.88 9.57
N ARG A 221 -5.55 12.79 9.04
CA ARG A 221 -5.82 14.24 9.04
C ARG A 221 -7.09 14.62 8.26
N HIS A 222 -7.47 13.84 7.27
CA HIS A 222 -8.72 14.04 6.52
C HIS A 222 -9.92 13.42 7.23
N LYS A 223 -9.77 12.27 7.86
CA LYS A 223 -10.85 11.58 8.59
C LYS A 223 -11.04 12.07 10.02
N MET A 224 -9.97 12.48 10.69
CA MET A 224 -9.90 12.78 12.13
C MET A 224 -10.43 11.63 13.00
N ASP A 225 -10.18 10.39 12.57
CA ASP A 225 -10.61 9.16 13.24
C ASP A 225 -9.50 8.67 14.18
N ASP A 226 -9.73 8.81 15.48
CA ASP A 226 -8.77 8.42 16.52
C ASP A 226 -8.52 6.91 16.59
N ASP A 227 -9.41 6.07 16.07
CA ASP A 227 -9.18 4.63 15.97
C ASP A 227 -8.11 4.31 14.92
N ILE A 228 -8.10 5.00 13.79
CA ILE A 228 -7.01 4.91 12.80
C ILE A 228 -5.69 5.35 13.42
N LEU A 229 -5.70 6.49 14.11
CA LEU A 229 -4.51 7.02 14.76
C LEU A 229 -3.95 6.07 15.81
N ARG A 230 -4.79 5.57 16.71
CA ARG A 230 -4.41 4.71 17.84
C ARG A 230 -3.98 3.32 17.43
N ASN A 231 -4.80 2.70 16.57
CA ASN A 231 -4.67 1.25 16.31
C ASN A 231 -3.83 0.92 15.08
N LYS A 232 -3.63 1.88 14.16
CA LYS A 232 -2.90 1.65 12.91
C LYS A 232 -1.67 2.52 12.77
N LEU A 233 -1.84 3.85 12.75
CA LEU A 233 -0.72 4.75 12.48
C LEU A 233 0.30 4.77 13.62
N PHE A 234 -0.13 4.98 14.87
CA PHE A 234 0.77 5.11 16.00
C PHE A 234 1.71 3.91 16.16
N PRO A 235 1.23 2.65 16.19
CA PRO A 235 2.11 1.49 16.33
C PRO A 235 3.06 1.31 15.13
N LEU A 236 2.59 1.50 13.89
CA LEU A 236 3.42 1.40 12.69
C LEU A 236 4.52 2.47 12.68
N LEU A 237 4.15 3.71 12.93
CA LEU A 237 5.10 4.82 12.96
C LEU A 237 6.11 4.66 14.09
N LYS A 238 5.64 4.29 15.29
CA LYS A 238 6.50 4.04 16.45
C LYS A 238 7.61 3.04 16.13
N GLU A 239 7.24 1.86 15.63
CA GLU A 239 8.23 0.81 15.36
C GLU A 239 9.11 1.15 14.13
N SER A 240 8.62 1.93 13.16
CA SER A 240 9.43 2.39 12.04
C SER A 240 10.45 3.47 12.45
N ILE A 241 10.07 4.40 13.35
CA ILE A 241 11.00 5.39 13.93
C ILE A 241 11.99 4.72 14.86
N ASN A 242 11.55 3.73 15.64
CA ASN A 242 12.44 3.02 16.55
C ASN A 242 13.59 2.32 15.80
N TYR A 243 13.39 1.92 14.53
CA TYR A 243 14.46 1.37 13.72
C TYR A 243 15.62 2.36 13.53
N TYR A 244 15.36 3.64 13.31
CA TYR A 244 16.40 4.68 13.28
C TYR A 244 17.13 4.82 14.61
N LEU A 245 16.37 4.82 15.71
CA LEU A 245 16.92 5.10 17.04
C LEU A 245 17.97 4.08 17.48
N HIS A 246 17.94 2.86 16.95
CA HIS A 246 19.01 1.87 17.18
C HIS A 246 20.37 2.29 16.64
N PHE A 247 20.44 3.22 15.71
CA PHE A 247 21.66 3.56 14.98
C PHE A 247 22.18 4.97 15.30
N LEU A 248 21.38 5.82 15.93
CA LEU A 248 21.82 7.16 16.31
C LEU A 248 22.99 7.08 17.27
N LYS A 249 23.99 7.92 17.04
CA LYS A 249 25.20 8.03 17.85
C LYS A 249 25.45 9.48 18.21
N GLU A 250 25.82 9.74 19.45
CA GLU A 250 26.27 11.06 19.87
C GLU A 250 27.65 11.37 19.25
N GLY A 251 27.75 12.51 18.59
CA GLY A 251 28.99 13.04 18.02
C GLY A 251 29.77 13.91 19.00
N ASP A 252 30.95 14.32 18.58
CA ASP A 252 31.81 15.21 19.38
C ASP A 252 31.21 16.62 19.58
N ASP A 253 30.24 16.97 18.77
CA ASP A 253 29.45 18.22 18.87
C ASP A 253 28.24 18.11 19.82
N GLY A 254 28.07 16.97 20.49
CA GLY A 254 26.97 16.70 21.41
C GLY A 254 25.62 16.48 20.74
N LYS A 255 25.59 16.27 19.42
CA LYS A 255 24.37 15.98 18.64
C LYS A 255 24.28 14.51 18.29
N LEU A 256 23.04 14.06 18.02
CA LEU A 256 22.80 12.72 17.53
C LEU A 256 22.96 12.67 16.00
N HIS A 257 23.82 11.80 15.52
CA HIS A 257 24.13 11.58 14.11
C HIS A 257 23.61 10.22 13.64
N LEU A 258 23.11 10.18 12.39
CA LEU A 258 22.70 8.95 11.73
C LEU A 258 23.85 8.46 10.82
N PRO A 259 24.32 7.22 11.00
CA PRO A 259 25.29 6.64 10.07
C PRO A 259 24.77 6.65 8.64
N ALA A 260 25.68 6.56 7.68
CA ALA A 260 25.38 6.71 6.26
C ALA A 260 24.19 5.86 5.80
N THR A 261 23.22 6.51 5.16
CA THR A 261 22.03 5.92 4.53
C THR A 261 21.93 6.39 3.09
N TYR A 262 21.20 5.65 2.27
CA TYR A 262 21.03 5.97 0.86
C TYR A 262 19.80 6.87 0.65
N SER A 263 20.04 8.11 0.23
CA SER A 263 18.98 8.97 -0.28
C SER A 263 18.43 8.38 -1.59
N PRO A 264 17.10 8.18 -1.72
CA PRO A 264 16.53 7.59 -2.92
C PRO A 264 17.05 8.26 -4.20
N GLU A 265 17.65 7.43 -5.07
CA GLU A 265 18.16 7.78 -6.39
C GLU A 265 19.30 8.83 -6.41
N TYR A 266 19.95 9.11 -5.26
CA TYR A 266 21.03 10.07 -5.20
C TYR A 266 22.34 9.44 -4.73
N ASP A 267 22.61 9.42 -3.41
CA ASP A 267 23.87 8.90 -2.88
C ASP A 267 23.72 8.38 -1.44
N THR A 268 24.79 7.76 -0.94
CA THR A 268 24.92 7.28 0.44
C THR A 268 25.75 8.28 1.24
N VAL A 269 25.17 8.86 2.29
CA VAL A 269 25.79 9.91 3.08
C VAL A 269 25.36 9.79 4.55
N GLU A 270 26.26 10.19 5.46
CA GLU A 270 25.92 10.38 6.88
C GLU A 270 24.96 11.56 7.02
N ASP A 271 24.08 11.48 8.00
CA ASP A 271 23.05 12.49 8.24
C ASP A 271 22.23 12.83 6.99
N CYS A 272 21.88 11.81 6.24
CA CYS A 272 21.09 11.96 5.03
C CYS A 272 19.82 12.77 5.30
N ASN A 273 19.69 13.92 4.65
CA ASN A 273 18.57 14.86 4.90
C ASN A 273 17.19 14.22 4.67
N PHE A 274 17.07 13.26 3.73
CA PHE A 274 15.85 12.49 3.51
C PHE A 274 15.42 11.75 4.80
N ASP A 275 16.35 11.04 5.41
CA ASP A 275 16.11 10.27 6.62
C ASP A 275 15.91 11.16 7.85
N LEU A 276 16.74 12.21 8.02
CA LEU A 276 16.60 13.14 9.13
C LEU A 276 15.27 13.91 9.11
N ALA A 277 14.78 14.27 7.91
CA ALA A 277 13.48 14.93 7.77
C ALA A 277 12.34 13.98 8.19
N LEU A 278 12.39 12.71 7.78
CA LEU A 278 11.40 11.70 8.15
C LEU A 278 11.46 11.34 9.63
N LEU A 279 12.65 11.22 10.19
CA LEU A 279 12.85 10.96 11.62
C LEU A 279 12.28 12.11 12.47
N ARG A 280 12.59 13.36 12.12
CA ARG A 280 12.04 14.55 12.81
C ARG A 280 10.52 14.59 12.70
N TRP A 281 9.99 14.45 11.50
CA TRP A 281 8.54 14.41 11.28
C TRP A 281 7.88 13.28 12.07
N GLY A 282 8.46 12.08 12.06
CA GLY A 282 7.93 10.93 12.76
C GLY A 282 7.90 11.11 14.28
N CYS A 283 8.99 11.64 14.86
CA CYS A 283 9.04 11.98 16.28
C CYS A 283 7.98 13.03 16.66
N GLN A 284 7.86 14.12 15.90
CA GLN A 284 6.84 15.15 16.15
C GLN A 284 5.43 14.58 16.06
N THR A 285 5.16 13.77 15.03
CA THR A 285 3.84 13.12 14.84
C THR A 285 3.53 12.15 15.99
N LEU A 286 4.51 11.40 16.48
CA LEU A 286 4.33 10.52 17.64
C LEU A 286 4.02 11.32 18.92
N LEU A 287 4.71 12.45 19.15
CA LEU A 287 4.44 13.34 20.28
C LEU A 287 3.01 13.90 20.23
N GLU A 288 2.61 14.45 19.08
CA GLU A 288 1.25 14.97 18.86
C GLU A 288 0.19 13.88 19.08
N SER A 289 0.43 12.68 18.52
CA SER A 289 -0.47 11.54 18.63
C SER A 289 -0.59 11.03 20.07
N ALA A 290 0.53 10.92 20.78
CA ALA A 290 0.55 10.49 22.18
C ALA A 290 -0.20 11.48 23.08
N HIS A 291 0.00 12.79 22.87
CA HIS A 291 -0.72 13.84 23.57
C HIS A 291 -2.24 13.74 23.32
N ARG A 292 -2.65 13.66 22.04
CA ARG A 292 -4.07 13.54 21.66
C ARG A 292 -4.73 12.29 22.23
N LEU A 293 -4.03 11.17 22.21
CA LEU A 293 -4.56 9.86 22.60
C LEU A 293 -4.36 9.55 24.10
N SER A 294 -3.67 10.43 24.83
CA SER A 294 -3.25 10.20 26.21
C SER A 294 -2.44 8.91 26.38
N ILE A 295 -1.53 8.63 25.45
CA ILE A 295 -0.65 7.47 25.49
C ILE A 295 0.62 7.84 26.26
N GLN A 296 1.00 6.99 27.23
CA GLN A 296 2.31 7.04 27.88
C GLN A 296 3.20 5.95 27.27
N ASP A 297 4.35 6.34 26.72
CA ASP A 297 5.27 5.43 26.05
C ASP A 297 6.72 5.95 26.21
N SER A 298 7.63 5.06 26.55
CA SER A 298 9.04 5.42 26.78
C SER A 298 9.75 6.02 25.54
N LEU A 299 9.30 5.68 24.33
CA LEU A 299 9.84 6.25 23.10
C LEU A 299 9.60 7.76 23.00
N ILE A 300 8.52 8.26 23.64
CA ILE A 300 8.16 9.68 23.61
C ILE A 300 9.26 10.54 24.24
N GLU A 301 9.90 10.08 25.31
CA GLU A 301 11.03 10.80 25.93
C GLU A 301 12.21 10.91 24.95
N THR A 302 12.51 9.85 24.21
CA THR A 302 13.56 9.87 23.18
C THR A 302 13.20 10.79 22.01
N CYS A 303 11.94 10.79 21.58
CA CYS A 303 11.45 11.71 20.55
C CYS A 303 11.57 13.17 21.00
N LEU A 304 11.31 13.49 22.26
CA LEU A 304 11.50 14.83 22.81
C LEU A 304 12.95 15.29 22.72
N LEU A 305 13.92 14.44 23.06
CA LEU A 305 15.34 14.75 22.94
C LEU A 305 15.74 15.07 21.50
N TYR A 306 15.22 14.29 20.53
CA TYR A 306 15.54 14.49 19.11
C TYR A 306 14.90 15.74 18.49
N THR A 307 13.72 16.14 18.98
CA THR A 307 12.96 17.28 18.43
C THR A 307 13.16 18.59 19.19
N SER A 308 13.80 18.55 20.35
CA SER A 308 14.14 19.78 21.10
C SER A 308 15.04 20.71 20.28
N PRO A 309 14.79 22.02 20.28
CA PRO A 309 15.72 22.94 19.67
C PRO A 309 17.06 22.89 20.41
N SER A 310 18.13 22.65 19.68
CA SER A 310 19.52 22.72 20.19
C SER A 310 19.97 24.15 20.43
#